data_d399561cfc33b6cd87badea1d609291d
#
_entry.id   d399561cfc33b6cd87badea1d609291d
#
_cell.length_a   1.000
_cell.length_b   1.000
_cell.length_c   1.000
_cell.angle_alpha   90.00
_cell.angle_beta   90.00
_cell.angle_gamma   90.00
#
_symmetry.space_group_name_H-M   'P 1'
#
loop_
_entity.id
_entity.type
_entity.pdbx_description
1 polymer ?
#
loop_
_entity_poly.entity_id
_entity_poly.type
_entity_poly.pdbx_seq_one_letter_code
_entity_poly.pdbx_strand_id
1 'polypeptide(L)'
;MTGNEVWFDAAKYLHQNKIAKPVMWLGDDRHYKKAKDIFSDDVLFMDTFVHYQENINQINYIDEKSEFFFSGNYLRAKDRCLKMMDRLDLYGSFSRQDREVVFNKISLFLLKKLSKEKPDALVMAEIAHSHAQYLVLEICMFLNIEIVKFNTWILGPLLYLESLQTGKRFEVDFEV
;
A
#
# COMPACT_ATOMS: atom_id res chain seq x y z
N MET A 1 0.84 -8.82 -7.76
CA MET A 1 -0.51 -9.37 -7.92
C MET A 1 -1.09 -9.67 -6.56
N THR A 2 -1.75 -8.70 -6.00
CA THR A 2 -2.44 -8.82 -4.72
C THR A 2 -3.75 -9.61 -4.81
N GLY A 3 -4.09 -10.13 -5.97
CA GLY A 3 -5.22 -11.01 -6.21
C GLY A 3 -4.92 -12.50 -6.07
N ASN A 4 -3.73 -12.86 -5.60
CA ASN A 4 -3.40 -14.26 -5.41
C ASN A 4 -3.87 -14.71 -4.01
N GLU A 5 -4.67 -15.76 -3.94
CA GLU A 5 -5.15 -16.36 -2.69
C GLU A 5 -3.99 -16.72 -1.74
N VAL A 6 -2.83 -17.05 -2.28
CA VAL A 6 -1.62 -17.37 -1.49
C VAL A 6 -1.25 -16.26 -0.52
N TRP A 7 -1.30 -14.98 -0.94
CA TRP A 7 -0.97 -13.86 -0.03
C TRP A 7 -2.02 -13.65 1.05
N PHE A 8 -3.27 -13.89 0.69
CA PHE A 8 -4.36 -13.84 1.66
C PHE A 8 -4.24 -14.97 2.69
N ASP A 9 -3.96 -16.18 2.25
CA ASP A 9 -3.77 -17.34 3.14
C ASP A 9 -2.54 -17.17 4.03
N ALA A 10 -1.45 -16.61 3.50
CA ALA A 10 -0.27 -16.27 4.29
C ALA A 10 -0.59 -15.24 5.38
N ALA A 11 -1.29 -14.15 5.04
CA ALA A 11 -1.68 -13.14 6.03
C ALA A 11 -2.65 -13.71 7.07
N LYS A 12 -3.59 -14.56 6.66
CA LYS A 12 -4.49 -15.28 7.56
C LYS A 12 -3.72 -16.18 8.54
N TYR A 13 -2.77 -16.95 8.04
CA TYR A 13 -1.92 -17.81 8.87
C TYR A 13 -1.15 -17.00 9.91
N LEU A 14 -0.48 -15.92 9.50
CA LEU A 14 0.27 -15.04 10.40
C LEU A 14 -0.63 -14.43 11.48
N HIS A 15 -1.84 -14.00 11.10
CA HIS A 15 -2.80 -13.44 12.05
C HIS A 15 -3.33 -14.47 13.04
N GLN A 16 -3.76 -15.64 12.55
CA GLN A 16 -4.30 -16.71 13.39
C GLN A 16 -3.27 -17.27 14.39
N ASN A 17 -2.00 -17.32 13.99
CA ASN A 17 -0.91 -17.73 14.86
C ASN A 17 -0.32 -16.59 15.71
N LYS A 18 -0.92 -15.40 15.66
CA LYS A 18 -0.49 -14.21 16.43
C LYS A 18 0.95 -13.77 16.14
N ILE A 19 1.44 -14.07 14.94
CA ILE A 19 2.78 -13.66 14.48
C ILE A 19 2.74 -12.22 13.99
N ALA A 20 1.69 -11.83 13.26
CA ALA A 20 1.49 -10.47 12.79
C ALA A 20 0.01 -10.09 12.83
N LYS A 21 -0.27 -8.80 13.06
CA LYS A 21 -1.61 -8.21 12.98
C LYS A 21 -1.66 -7.27 11.78
N PRO A 22 -2.42 -7.59 10.73
CA PRO A 22 -2.64 -6.64 9.64
C PRO A 22 -3.35 -5.38 10.15
N VAL A 23 -2.90 -4.21 9.74
CA VAL A 23 -3.56 -2.92 10.02
C VAL A 23 -4.11 -2.28 8.75
N MET A 24 -3.58 -2.69 7.61
CA MET A 24 -4.04 -2.26 6.30
C MET A 24 -3.82 -3.36 5.26
N TRP A 25 -4.77 -3.51 4.37
CA TRP A 25 -4.71 -4.40 3.21
C TRP A 25 -4.97 -3.61 1.94
N LEU A 26 -4.03 -3.64 1.01
CA LEU A 26 -4.17 -3.10 -0.33
C LEU A 26 -4.32 -4.24 -1.32
N GLY A 27 -5.44 -4.37 -1.93
CA GLY A 27 -5.71 -5.47 -2.84
C GLY A 27 -6.98 -5.27 -3.66
N ASP A 28 -7.41 -6.33 -4.34
CA ASP A 28 -8.68 -6.31 -5.02
C ASP A 28 -9.85 -6.65 -4.07
N ASP A 29 -11.05 -6.30 -4.49
CA ASP A 29 -12.29 -6.46 -3.72
C ASP A 29 -12.70 -7.93 -3.47
N ARG A 30 -12.16 -8.88 -4.24
CA ARG A 30 -12.48 -10.30 -4.11
C ARG A 30 -12.20 -10.85 -2.72
N HIS A 31 -11.18 -10.32 -2.07
CA HIS A 31 -10.79 -10.73 -0.72
C HIS A 31 -11.37 -9.84 0.38
N TYR A 32 -12.01 -8.72 0.03
CA TYR A 32 -12.51 -7.75 1.00
C TYR A 32 -13.43 -8.37 2.06
N LYS A 33 -14.46 -9.12 1.63
CA LYS A 33 -15.40 -9.75 2.57
C LYS A 33 -14.71 -10.78 3.46
N LYS A 34 -13.92 -11.68 2.85
CA LYS A 34 -13.19 -12.73 3.58
C LYS A 34 -12.22 -12.12 4.59
N ALA A 35 -11.56 -11.05 4.19
CA ALA A 35 -10.58 -10.37 5.01
C ALA A 35 -11.23 -9.63 6.19
N LYS A 36 -12.37 -9.00 5.98
CA LYS A 36 -13.14 -8.35 7.05
C LYS A 36 -13.56 -9.35 8.13
N ASP A 37 -14.02 -10.53 7.72
CA ASP A 37 -14.43 -11.59 8.65
C ASP A 37 -13.26 -12.16 9.48
N ILE A 38 -12.04 -12.14 8.93
CA ILE A 38 -10.86 -12.74 9.58
C ILE A 38 -10.06 -11.74 10.39
N PHE A 39 -9.84 -10.53 9.85
CA PHE A 39 -8.91 -9.55 10.44
C PHE A 39 -9.58 -8.51 11.34
N SER A 40 -10.90 -8.49 11.42
CA SER A 40 -11.72 -7.49 12.10
C SER A 40 -11.96 -6.18 11.33
N ASP A 41 -12.92 -5.39 11.84
CA ASP A 41 -13.29 -4.09 11.26
C ASP A 41 -12.19 -3.01 11.40
N ASP A 42 -11.18 -3.24 12.25
CA ASP A 42 -10.09 -2.29 12.47
C ASP A 42 -9.08 -2.24 11.31
N VAL A 43 -9.08 -3.26 10.44
CA VAL A 43 -8.18 -3.30 9.30
C VAL A 43 -8.73 -2.44 8.18
N LEU A 44 -7.95 -1.46 7.75
CA LEU A 44 -8.29 -0.65 6.59
C LEU A 44 -8.13 -1.47 5.31
N PHE A 45 -9.25 -1.71 4.62
CA PHE A 45 -9.23 -2.28 3.28
C PHE A 45 -9.30 -1.17 2.25
N MET A 46 -8.39 -1.21 1.31
CA MET A 46 -8.40 -0.33 0.15
C MET A 46 -8.32 -1.17 -1.11
N ASP A 47 -9.40 -1.17 -1.87
CA ASP A 47 -9.34 -1.53 -3.27
C ASP A 47 -8.73 -0.37 -4.05
N THR A 48 -7.93 -0.70 -5.03
CA THR A 48 -7.22 0.25 -5.85
C THR A 48 -8.13 1.18 -6.66
N PHE A 49 -9.42 0.86 -6.79
CA PHE A 49 -10.32 1.57 -7.71
C PHE A 49 -11.66 2.03 -7.12
N VAL A 50 -12.28 1.32 -6.20
CA VAL A 50 -13.70 1.56 -5.82
C VAL A 50 -13.85 2.25 -4.47
N HIS A 51 -13.10 1.86 -3.46
CA HIS A 51 -13.26 2.38 -2.09
C HIS A 51 -12.60 3.74 -1.84
N TYR A 52 -11.88 4.27 -2.81
CA TYR A 52 -11.32 5.61 -2.72
C TYR A 52 -12.40 6.70 -2.57
N GLN A 53 -13.53 6.57 -3.24
CA GLN A 53 -14.55 7.63 -3.26
C GLN A 53 -15.22 7.80 -1.91
N GLU A 54 -15.53 6.74 -1.21
CA GLU A 54 -16.22 6.81 0.10
C GLU A 54 -15.32 7.41 1.18
N ASN A 55 -14.08 6.96 1.27
CA ASN A 55 -13.14 7.46 2.26
C ASN A 55 -12.64 8.88 1.96
N ILE A 56 -12.50 9.23 0.69
CA ILE A 56 -12.02 10.55 0.25
C ILE A 56 -13.01 11.66 0.59
N ASN A 57 -14.31 11.39 0.48
CA ASN A 57 -15.35 12.38 0.78
C ASN A 57 -15.42 12.75 2.27
N GLN A 58 -14.90 11.90 3.15
CA GLN A 58 -14.86 12.15 4.60
C GLN A 58 -13.62 12.95 5.04
N ILE A 59 -12.68 13.24 4.14
CA ILE A 59 -11.47 13.97 4.48
C ILE A 59 -11.76 15.47 4.41
N ASN A 60 -11.90 16.10 5.57
CA ASN A 60 -11.86 17.55 5.66
C ASN A 60 -10.43 18.05 5.45
N TYR A 61 -10.26 19.02 4.56
CA TYR A 61 -8.97 19.60 4.13
C TYR A 61 -8.24 20.40 5.22
N ILE A 62 -8.79 20.45 6.43
CA ILE A 62 -8.33 21.35 7.45
C ILE A 62 -7.18 20.70 8.23
N ASP A 63 -6.03 21.31 8.15
CA ASP A 63 -5.05 21.45 9.22
C ASP A 63 -3.83 20.51 9.33
N GLU A 64 -3.27 20.00 8.24
CA GLU A 64 -1.94 19.40 8.41
C GLU A 64 -0.92 19.98 7.45
N LYS A 65 -0.12 20.93 7.97
CA LYS A 65 1.22 21.24 7.47
C LYS A 65 2.17 20.08 7.77
N SER A 66 1.85 18.89 7.23
CA SER A 66 2.74 17.76 7.40
C SER A 66 4.00 17.96 6.56
N GLU A 67 5.16 17.75 7.16
CA GLU A 67 6.46 17.79 6.49
C GLU A 67 6.51 16.88 5.26
N PHE A 68 5.67 15.85 5.22
CA PHE A 68 5.53 14.96 4.05
C PHE A 68 5.27 15.74 2.78
N PHE A 69 4.36 16.72 2.78
CA PHE A 69 3.98 17.48 1.58
C PHE A 69 5.10 18.36 1.02
N PHE A 70 6.16 18.57 1.80
CA PHE A 70 7.36 19.30 1.39
C PHE A 70 8.56 18.38 1.14
N SER A 71 8.38 17.08 1.28
CA SER A 71 9.44 16.08 1.15
C SER A 71 9.69 15.66 -0.30
N GLY A 72 10.89 15.13 -0.55
CA GLY A 72 11.21 14.46 -1.81
C GLY A 72 10.34 13.22 -2.08
N ASN A 73 9.86 12.54 -1.02
CA ASN A 73 8.96 11.41 -1.14
C ASN A 73 7.61 11.83 -1.74
N TYR A 74 7.04 12.93 -1.26
CA TYR A 74 5.81 13.46 -1.83
C TYR A 74 5.96 13.85 -3.30
N LEU A 75 7.05 14.53 -3.66
CA LEU A 75 7.29 14.93 -5.04
C LEU A 75 7.42 13.73 -5.98
N ARG A 76 8.16 12.68 -5.56
CA ARG A 76 8.24 11.43 -6.32
C ARG A 76 6.90 10.73 -6.42
N ALA A 77 6.15 10.64 -5.31
CA ALA A 77 4.81 10.06 -5.31
C ALA A 77 3.88 10.81 -6.25
N LYS A 78 3.86 12.14 -6.19
CA LYS A 78 3.01 12.99 -7.04
C LYS A 78 3.31 12.75 -8.52
N ASP A 79 4.57 12.82 -8.94
CA ASP A 79 4.96 12.63 -10.34
C ASP A 79 4.54 11.26 -10.87
N ARG A 80 4.86 10.19 -10.14
CA ARG A 80 4.58 8.82 -10.58
C ARG A 80 3.10 8.45 -10.50
N CYS A 81 2.43 8.81 -9.41
CA CYS A 81 1.00 8.48 -9.24
C CYS A 81 0.15 9.19 -10.29
N LEU A 82 0.41 10.46 -10.58
CA LEU A 82 -0.35 11.18 -11.59
C LEU A 82 -0.14 10.58 -12.99
N LYS A 83 1.07 10.15 -13.34
CA LYS A 83 1.34 9.42 -14.59
C LYS A 83 0.63 8.05 -14.64
N MET A 84 0.50 7.38 -13.51
CA MET A 84 -0.27 6.14 -13.42
C MET A 84 -1.77 6.39 -13.58
N MET A 85 -2.30 7.46 -12.98
CA MET A 85 -3.69 7.87 -13.15
C MET A 85 -4.00 8.26 -14.60
N ASP A 86 -3.08 8.97 -15.27
CA ASP A 86 -3.21 9.34 -16.68
C ASP A 86 -3.37 8.10 -17.58
N ARG A 87 -2.59 7.04 -17.31
CA ARG A 87 -2.67 5.78 -18.08
C ARG A 87 -3.97 5.00 -17.86
N LEU A 88 -4.62 5.17 -16.73
CA LEU A 88 -5.87 4.50 -16.40
C LEU A 88 -7.11 5.22 -16.96
N ASP A 89 -6.99 6.51 -17.23
CA ASP A 89 -8.06 7.32 -17.80
C ASP A 89 -7.93 7.38 -19.33
N LEU A 90 -8.29 6.28 -19.97
CA LEU A 90 -8.17 6.11 -21.43
C LEU A 90 -9.01 7.10 -22.23
N TYR A 91 -10.03 7.67 -21.63
CA TYR A 91 -10.98 8.59 -22.28
C TYR A 91 -10.77 10.05 -21.90
N GLY A 92 -9.78 10.36 -21.04
CA GLY A 92 -9.54 11.72 -20.57
C GLY A 92 -10.72 12.32 -19.79
N SER A 93 -11.42 11.47 -19.02
CA SER A 93 -12.63 11.84 -18.29
C SER A 93 -12.36 12.79 -17.12
N PHE A 94 -11.13 12.82 -16.64
CA PHE A 94 -10.70 13.65 -15.51
C PHE A 94 -9.61 14.62 -15.94
N SER A 95 -9.73 15.87 -15.54
CA SER A 95 -8.67 16.84 -15.75
C SER A 95 -7.43 16.54 -14.90
N ARG A 96 -6.29 17.10 -15.26
CA ARG A 96 -5.08 17.02 -14.43
C ARG A 96 -5.34 17.56 -13.02
N GLN A 97 -6.11 18.64 -12.91
CA GLN A 97 -6.45 19.25 -11.63
C GLN A 97 -7.29 18.31 -10.76
N ASP A 98 -8.28 17.61 -11.34
CA ASP A 98 -9.09 16.64 -10.61
C ASP A 98 -8.23 15.51 -10.04
N ARG A 99 -7.28 15.00 -10.84
CA ARG A 99 -6.34 13.96 -10.40
C ARG A 99 -5.44 14.45 -9.26
N GLU A 100 -4.97 15.69 -9.32
CA GLU A 100 -4.17 16.28 -8.24
C GLU A 100 -4.98 16.43 -6.95
N VAL A 101 -6.23 16.84 -7.04
CA VAL A 101 -7.13 16.91 -5.88
C VAL A 101 -7.32 15.53 -5.26
N VAL A 102 -7.61 14.53 -6.07
CA VAL A 102 -7.77 13.13 -5.61
C VAL A 102 -6.48 12.63 -4.98
N PHE A 103 -5.33 12.82 -5.65
CA PHE A 103 -4.02 12.42 -5.14
C PHE A 103 -3.72 13.04 -3.76
N ASN A 104 -3.96 14.33 -3.60
CA ASN A 104 -3.70 15.02 -2.33
C ASN A 104 -4.59 14.50 -1.21
N LYS A 105 -5.87 14.25 -1.49
CA LYS A 105 -6.80 13.67 -0.52
C LYS A 105 -6.37 12.29 -0.07
N ILE A 106 -6.02 11.42 -1.02
CA ILE A 106 -5.54 10.06 -0.70
C ILE A 106 -4.24 10.14 0.11
N SER A 107 -3.33 11.03 -0.27
CA SER A 107 -2.06 11.22 0.44
C SER A 107 -2.29 11.59 1.90
N LEU A 108 -3.18 12.55 2.16
CA LEU A 108 -3.51 12.97 3.52
C LEU A 108 -4.15 11.85 4.33
N PHE A 109 -5.10 11.13 3.72
CA PHE A 109 -5.77 10.01 4.37
C PHE A 109 -4.80 8.91 4.78
N LEU A 110 -3.96 8.46 3.84
CA LEU A 110 -2.99 7.40 4.07
C LEU A 110 -1.92 7.82 5.09
N LEU A 111 -1.43 9.05 4.98
CA LEU A 111 -0.46 9.57 5.93
C LEU A 111 -1.02 9.58 7.35
N LYS A 112 -2.25 10.08 7.56
CA LYS A 112 -2.92 10.06 8.87
C LYS A 112 -3.10 8.65 9.40
N LYS A 113 -3.57 7.73 8.55
CA LYS A 113 -3.79 6.34 8.95
C LYS A 113 -2.48 5.67 9.36
N LEU A 114 -1.45 5.74 8.53
CA LEU A 114 -0.16 5.11 8.80
C LEU A 114 0.57 5.75 9.99
N SER A 115 0.50 7.07 10.15
CA SER A 115 1.06 7.77 11.32
C SER A 115 0.36 7.40 12.63
N LYS A 116 -0.95 7.12 12.58
CA LYS A 116 -1.73 6.70 13.74
C LYS A 116 -1.45 5.24 14.10
N GLU A 117 -1.52 4.36 13.14
CA GLU A 117 -1.38 2.90 13.34
C GLU A 117 0.07 2.48 13.60
N LYS A 118 1.03 3.22 13.06
CA LYS A 118 2.48 2.97 13.20
C LYS A 118 2.84 1.50 12.96
N PRO A 119 2.53 0.95 11.78
CA PRO A 119 2.87 -0.44 11.50
C PRO A 119 4.38 -0.65 11.53
N ASP A 120 4.83 -1.82 11.96
CA ASP A 120 6.25 -2.16 12.00
C ASP A 120 6.83 -2.34 10.59
N ALA A 121 6.02 -2.85 9.66
CA ALA A 121 6.47 -3.09 8.29
C ALA A 121 5.33 -2.99 7.26
N LEU A 122 5.72 -2.60 6.05
CA LEU A 122 4.96 -2.79 4.82
C LEU A 122 5.47 -4.04 4.10
N VAL A 123 4.61 -5.04 3.92
CA VAL A 123 4.95 -6.24 3.15
C VAL A 123 4.40 -6.11 1.73
N MET A 124 5.28 -6.21 0.74
CA MET A 124 4.94 -6.10 -0.67
C MET A 124 5.16 -7.43 -1.39
N ALA A 125 4.11 -7.94 -2.02
CA ALA A 125 4.18 -9.15 -2.85
C ALA A 125 4.98 -8.93 -4.14
N GLU A 126 5.00 -7.69 -4.62
CA GLU A 126 5.67 -7.28 -5.86
C GLU A 126 5.93 -5.77 -5.86
N ILE A 127 6.60 -5.28 -6.89
CA ILE A 127 6.77 -3.83 -7.10
C ILE A 127 5.41 -3.16 -7.25
N ALA A 128 5.27 -1.96 -6.68
CA ALA A 128 4.05 -1.18 -6.77
C ALA A 128 3.67 -0.88 -8.23
N HIS A 129 2.51 -1.38 -8.65
CA HIS A 129 1.98 -1.22 -10.01
C HIS A 129 0.83 -0.22 -10.11
N SER A 130 0.21 0.12 -8.98
CA SER A 130 -0.86 1.09 -8.90
C SER A 130 -0.41 2.36 -8.19
N HIS A 131 -1.10 3.45 -8.47
CA HIS A 131 -0.83 4.74 -7.82
C HIS A 131 -0.98 4.67 -6.30
N ALA A 132 -1.94 3.89 -5.79
CA ALA A 132 -2.13 3.71 -4.36
C ALA A 132 -0.99 2.95 -3.69
N GLN A 133 -0.57 1.85 -4.28
CA GLN A 133 0.56 1.05 -3.77
C GLN A 133 1.84 1.88 -3.76
N TYR A 134 2.07 2.67 -4.82
CA TYR A 134 3.24 3.53 -4.90
C TYR A 134 3.21 4.66 -3.87
N LEU A 135 2.04 5.24 -3.65
CA LEU A 135 1.86 6.29 -2.64
C LEU A 135 2.10 5.75 -1.21
N VAL A 136 1.56 4.57 -0.89
CA VAL A 136 1.82 3.91 0.40
C VAL A 136 3.30 3.63 0.59
N LEU A 137 3.99 3.15 -0.46
CA LEU A 137 5.43 2.93 -0.43
C LEU A 137 6.19 4.21 -0.05
N GLU A 138 5.91 5.34 -0.71
CA GLU A 138 6.61 6.61 -0.45
C GLU A 138 6.26 7.19 0.94
N ILE A 139 5.03 6.99 1.42
CA ILE A 139 4.65 7.39 2.78
C ILE A 139 5.38 6.50 3.81
N CYS A 140 5.47 5.20 3.60
CA CYS A 140 6.21 4.31 4.49
C CYS A 140 7.71 4.67 4.54
N MET A 141 8.31 4.98 3.39
CA MET A 141 9.68 5.50 3.35
C MET A 141 9.84 6.80 4.15
N PHE A 142 8.90 7.74 4.03
CA PHE A 142 8.92 8.99 4.76
C PHE A 142 8.77 8.79 6.29
N LEU A 143 7.90 7.87 6.69
CA LEU A 143 7.65 7.52 8.09
C LEU A 143 8.70 6.57 8.68
N ASN A 144 9.70 6.17 7.89
CA ASN A 144 10.73 5.20 8.26
C ASN A 144 10.15 3.84 8.71
N ILE A 145 9.04 3.44 8.09
CA ILE A 145 8.44 2.11 8.26
C ILE A 145 9.23 1.13 7.40
N GLU A 146 9.62 -0.01 7.96
CA GLU A 146 10.36 -1.05 7.22
C GLU A 146 9.55 -1.54 6.01
N ILE A 147 10.21 -1.72 4.87
CA ILE A 147 9.56 -2.21 3.65
C ILE A 147 10.21 -3.50 3.22
N VAL A 148 9.45 -4.57 3.31
CA VAL A 148 9.88 -5.91 2.94
C VAL A 148 9.20 -6.30 1.63
N LYS A 149 10.02 -6.61 0.63
CA LYS A 149 9.55 -7.01 -0.70
C LYS A 149 9.91 -8.46 -0.97
N PHE A 150 8.93 -9.20 -1.48
CA PHE A 150 9.17 -10.50 -2.07
C PHE A 150 9.71 -10.34 -3.49
N ASN A 151 10.79 -11.03 -3.78
CA ASN A 151 11.37 -11.10 -5.10
C ASN A 151 11.40 -12.55 -5.57
N THR A 152 11.11 -12.74 -6.87
CA THR A 152 11.32 -14.03 -7.53
C THR A 152 12.70 -14.04 -8.15
N TRP A 153 13.40 -15.15 -8.00
CA TRP A 153 14.67 -15.35 -8.70
C TRP A 153 14.43 -15.60 -10.19
N ILE A 154 15.14 -14.90 -11.05
CA ILE A 154 14.94 -14.95 -12.51
C ILE A 154 15.19 -16.36 -13.09
N LEU A 155 16.03 -17.14 -12.42
CA LEU A 155 16.50 -18.44 -12.91
C LEU A 155 15.84 -19.65 -12.22
N GLY A 156 14.78 -19.45 -11.42
CA GLY A 156 14.13 -20.56 -10.73
C GLY A 156 12.99 -20.15 -9.79
N PRO A 157 12.34 -21.12 -9.13
CA PRO A 157 11.18 -20.90 -8.28
C PRO A 157 11.53 -20.31 -6.90
N LEU A 158 12.75 -19.84 -6.70
CA LEU A 158 13.18 -19.30 -5.42
C LEU A 158 12.60 -17.93 -5.16
N LEU A 159 11.98 -17.78 -4.00
CA LEU A 159 11.54 -16.51 -3.44
C LEU A 159 12.56 -16.07 -2.38
N TYR A 160 12.88 -14.78 -2.38
CA TYR A 160 13.64 -14.19 -1.28
C TYR A 160 13.00 -12.89 -0.84
N LEU A 161 13.22 -12.57 0.42
CA LEU A 161 12.78 -11.32 1.01
C LEU A 161 13.92 -10.30 0.97
N GLU A 162 13.60 -9.07 0.69
CA GLU A 162 14.55 -7.97 0.64
C GLU A 162 13.97 -6.74 1.32
N SER A 163 14.75 -6.12 2.20
CA SER A 163 14.46 -4.79 2.70
C SER A 163 14.78 -3.76 1.63
N LEU A 164 13.81 -2.91 1.28
CA LEU A 164 14.03 -1.85 0.29
C LEU A 164 14.90 -0.72 0.83
N GLN A 165 14.94 -0.50 2.16
CA GLN A 165 15.74 0.55 2.76
C GLN A 165 17.22 0.18 2.80
N THR A 166 17.51 -1.07 3.15
CA THR A 166 18.90 -1.52 3.40
C THR A 166 19.47 -2.38 2.29
N GLY A 167 18.64 -2.89 1.39
CA GLY A 167 19.03 -3.91 0.40
C GLY A 167 19.38 -5.26 1.05
N LYS A 168 19.14 -5.41 2.35
CA LYS A 168 19.42 -6.65 3.06
C LYS A 168 18.47 -7.73 2.58
N ARG A 169 19.04 -8.87 2.20
CA ARG A 169 18.26 -10.08 1.90
C ARG A 169 18.07 -10.88 3.19
N PHE A 170 16.84 -11.38 3.35
CA PHE A 170 16.51 -12.29 4.43
C PHE A 170 16.54 -13.70 3.86
N GLU A 171 17.35 -14.54 4.46
CA GLU A 171 17.31 -15.98 4.20
C GLU A 171 16.04 -16.52 4.85
N VAL A 172 15.27 -17.28 4.09
CA VAL A 172 14.11 -17.99 4.60
C VAL A 172 14.50 -19.45 4.67
N ASP A 173 14.81 -19.91 5.87
CA ASP A 173 15.01 -21.34 6.11
C ASP A 173 13.63 -22.02 6.01
N PHE A 174 13.40 -22.69 4.90
CA PHE A 174 12.30 -23.63 4.81
C PHE A 174 12.79 -24.95 5.42
N GLU A 175 12.48 -25.19 6.68
CA GLU A 175 12.49 -26.55 7.18
C GLU A 175 11.37 -27.31 6.46
N VAL A 176 11.74 -28.22 5.56
CA VAL A 176 10.85 -29.11 4.81
C VAL A 176 10.56 -30.34 5.66
#